data_492b7d33c828677ac317446d6642c162
#
_entry.id   492b7d33c828677ac317446d6642c162
#
_cell.length_a   1.000
_cell.length_b   1.000
_cell.length_c   1.000
_cell.angle_alpha   90.00
_cell.angle_beta   90.00
_cell.angle_gamma   90.00
#
_symmetry.space_group_name_H-M   'P 1'
#
loop_
_entity.id
_entity.type
_entity.pdbx_description
1 polymer ?
#
loop_
_entity_poly.entity_id
_entity_poly.type
_entity_poly.pdbx_seq_one_letter_code
_entity_poly.pdbx_strand_id
1 'polypeptide(L)'
;MRSTEHPAFEITKASGERTAYDRDKLIQSLRRSGASDDSIERVVADVESTLVDGMSTHKIYRRAFQLLKRSNVVAASQYKLKSAVMSLGPSGYPFEQYVGALFRASGWTCDVGIILPGMCVTHEVDVFAKRNGVVRFTECKFRNMPGSKVDVKVPLYVHSRVRDLIARYGKDHPDEAVSGYQGCIVTNSKFTEDAERYGECEGLHLLAWDYPQGHGLLDMIRSTGLLPVTVLHTLSNKQKESLLSKDVVLCSDLHRRPELLMELGLEETSRNKVMEELEALSAG
;
A
#
# COMPACT_ATOMS: atom_id res chain seq x y z
N MET A 1 -22.64 9.90 -38.64
CA MET A 1 -22.01 10.00 -37.31
C MET A 1 -20.51 10.13 -37.55
N ARG A 2 -19.94 11.31 -37.34
CA ARG A 2 -18.50 11.54 -37.48
C ARG A 2 -17.82 11.06 -36.22
N SER A 3 -17.03 10.00 -36.30
CA SER A 3 -16.09 9.62 -35.26
C SER A 3 -15.09 10.76 -35.10
N THR A 4 -15.15 11.47 -33.99
CA THR A 4 -14.12 12.42 -33.59
C THR A 4 -12.89 11.60 -33.19
N GLU A 5 -11.98 11.38 -34.16
CA GLU A 5 -10.63 10.93 -33.87
C GLU A 5 -9.97 12.03 -33.02
N HIS A 6 -9.87 11.79 -31.71
CA HIS A 6 -9.01 12.61 -30.87
C HIS A 6 -7.56 12.37 -31.32
N PRO A 7 -6.74 13.40 -31.48
CA PRO A 7 -5.32 13.23 -31.78
C PRO A 7 -4.71 12.31 -30.72
N ALA A 8 -4.02 11.27 -31.16
CA ALA A 8 -3.38 10.30 -30.29
C ALA A 8 -2.18 10.99 -29.59
N PHE A 9 -2.42 11.61 -28.42
CA PHE A 9 -1.35 12.17 -27.60
C PHE A 9 -0.47 11.05 -27.04
N GLU A 10 0.84 11.21 -27.14
CA GLU A 10 1.77 10.39 -26.39
C GLU A 10 2.03 10.96 -25.00
N ILE A 11 2.14 10.09 -24.02
CA ILE A 11 2.45 10.43 -22.63
C ILE A 11 3.74 9.73 -22.20
N THR A 12 4.45 10.33 -21.23
CA THR A 12 5.71 9.81 -20.70
C THR A 12 5.46 9.15 -19.35
N LYS A 13 5.76 7.85 -19.22
CA LYS A 13 5.72 7.11 -17.95
C LYS A 13 6.86 7.54 -17.02
N ALA A 14 6.77 7.18 -15.72
CA ALA A 14 7.84 7.40 -14.75
C ALA A 14 9.15 6.69 -15.12
N SER A 15 9.09 5.61 -15.95
CA SER A 15 10.24 4.91 -16.50
C SER A 15 10.95 5.68 -17.63
N GLY A 16 10.39 6.79 -18.12
CA GLY A 16 10.85 7.50 -19.31
C GLY A 16 10.26 6.95 -20.63
N GLU A 17 9.56 5.84 -20.61
CA GLU A 17 8.91 5.24 -21.80
C GLU A 17 7.75 6.12 -22.28
N ARG A 18 7.67 6.33 -23.60
CA ARG A 18 6.53 6.99 -24.25
C ARG A 18 5.48 5.96 -24.66
N THR A 19 4.21 6.28 -24.47
CA THR A 19 3.07 5.45 -24.83
C THR A 19 1.88 6.32 -25.17
N ALA A 20 0.94 5.82 -25.97
CA ALA A 20 -0.31 6.52 -26.25
C ALA A 20 -1.09 6.79 -24.95
N TYR A 21 -1.73 7.96 -24.86
CA TYR A 21 -2.69 8.24 -23.80
C TYR A 21 -3.86 7.29 -23.92
N ASP A 22 -4.21 6.67 -22.82
CA ASP A 22 -5.28 5.69 -22.72
C ASP A 22 -6.37 6.25 -21.78
N ARG A 23 -7.45 6.74 -22.39
CA ARG A 23 -8.60 7.31 -21.70
C ARG A 23 -9.26 6.30 -20.76
N ASP A 24 -9.37 5.06 -21.19
CA ASP A 24 -10.05 4.01 -20.43
C ASP A 24 -9.26 3.64 -19.17
N LYS A 25 -7.94 3.69 -19.21
CA LYS A 25 -7.10 3.53 -18.01
C LYS A 25 -7.35 4.62 -16.98
N LEU A 26 -7.51 5.89 -17.42
CA LEU A 26 -7.84 6.98 -16.50
C LEU A 26 -9.23 6.75 -15.89
N ILE A 27 -10.24 6.46 -16.71
CA ILE A 27 -11.62 6.17 -16.24
C ILE A 27 -11.62 5.01 -15.24
N GLN A 28 -10.97 3.91 -15.55
CA GLN A 28 -10.88 2.75 -14.65
C GLN A 28 -10.19 3.11 -13.32
N SER A 29 -9.13 3.91 -13.37
CA SER A 29 -8.43 4.37 -12.17
C SER A 29 -9.32 5.23 -11.27
N LEU A 30 -10.09 6.16 -11.87
CA LEU A 30 -11.05 7.00 -11.17
C LEU A 30 -12.24 6.19 -10.61
N ARG A 31 -12.76 5.25 -11.39
CA ARG A 31 -13.85 4.36 -10.95
C ARG A 31 -13.41 3.49 -9.78
N ARG A 32 -12.18 2.95 -9.82
CA ARG A 32 -11.59 2.18 -8.71
C ARG A 32 -11.41 3.03 -7.43
N SER A 33 -11.31 4.34 -7.54
CA SER A 33 -11.24 5.22 -6.37
C SER A 33 -12.60 5.55 -5.76
N GLY A 34 -13.71 5.04 -6.32
CA GLY A 34 -15.05 5.33 -5.85
C GLY A 34 -15.60 6.68 -6.34
N ALA A 35 -15.01 7.28 -7.38
CA ALA A 35 -15.55 8.48 -7.99
C ALA A 35 -16.88 8.16 -8.71
N SER A 36 -17.86 9.07 -8.59
CA SER A 36 -19.11 8.96 -9.34
C SER A 36 -18.88 9.18 -10.84
N ASP A 37 -19.77 8.64 -11.68
CA ASP A 37 -19.67 8.78 -13.14
C ASP A 37 -19.63 10.27 -13.57
N ASP A 38 -20.41 11.15 -12.96
CA ASP A 38 -20.38 12.61 -13.21
C ASP A 38 -19.01 13.23 -12.83
N SER A 39 -18.37 12.74 -11.76
CA SER A 39 -17.05 13.19 -11.36
C SER A 39 -15.97 12.67 -12.32
N ILE A 40 -16.12 11.43 -12.79
CA ILE A 40 -15.22 10.82 -13.77
C ILE A 40 -15.28 11.60 -15.08
N GLU A 41 -16.48 11.89 -15.60
CA GLU A 41 -16.63 12.65 -16.85
C GLU A 41 -15.99 14.04 -16.76
N ARG A 42 -16.25 14.77 -15.67
CA ARG A 42 -15.63 16.09 -15.45
C ARG A 42 -14.11 16.04 -15.37
N VAL A 43 -13.58 15.06 -14.63
CA VAL A 43 -12.12 14.91 -14.48
C VAL A 43 -11.48 14.53 -15.81
N VAL A 44 -12.07 13.61 -16.55
CA VAL A 44 -11.55 13.17 -17.85
C VAL A 44 -11.58 14.32 -18.86
N ALA A 45 -12.69 15.04 -18.97
CA ALA A 45 -12.81 16.19 -19.88
C ALA A 45 -11.79 17.30 -19.56
N ASP A 46 -11.58 17.60 -18.27
CA ASP A 46 -10.59 18.60 -17.84
C ASP A 46 -9.15 18.13 -18.13
N VAL A 47 -8.82 16.88 -17.87
CA VAL A 47 -7.52 16.30 -18.18
C VAL A 47 -7.28 16.36 -19.69
N GLU A 48 -8.23 15.92 -20.51
CA GLU A 48 -8.11 15.89 -21.97
C GLU A 48 -7.97 17.29 -22.57
N SER A 49 -8.65 18.30 -22.02
CA SER A 49 -8.51 19.69 -22.46
C SER A 49 -7.11 20.28 -22.22
N THR A 50 -6.32 19.67 -21.33
CA THR A 50 -4.98 20.14 -20.96
C THR A 50 -3.86 19.22 -21.46
N LEU A 51 -4.23 18.12 -22.16
CA LEU A 51 -3.24 17.20 -22.72
C LEU A 51 -2.37 17.87 -23.76
N VAL A 52 -1.07 17.63 -23.61
CA VAL A 52 -0.06 17.98 -24.62
C VAL A 52 0.86 16.79 -24.86
N ASP A 53 1.39 16.68 -26.07
CA ASP A 53 2.29 15.57 -26.42
C ASP A 53 3.51 15.53 -25.49
N GLY A 54 3.86 14.33 -25.03
CA GLY A 54 4.93 14.12 -24.05
C GLY A 54 4.58 14.44 -22.60
N MET A 55 3.32 14.80 -22.28
CA MET A 55 2.90 15.04 -20.89
C MET A 55 3.19 13.83 -20.01
N SER A 56 3.78 14.05 -18.82
CA SER A 56 4.07 12.96 -17.91
C SER A 56 2.79 12.40 -17.26
N THR A 57 2.74 11.08 -17.06
CA THR A 57 1.67 10.42 -16.30
C THR A 57 1.49 11.02 -14.90
N HIS A 58 2.57 11.53 -14.29
CA HIS A 58 2.52 12.22 -13.01
C HIS A 58 1.71 13.52 -13.06
N LYS A 59 1.84 14.32 -14.16
CA LYS A 59 1.04 15.54 -14.32
C LYS A 59 -0.44 15.24 -14.48
N ILE A 60 -0.77 14.21 -15.29
CA ILE A 60 -2.15 13.72 -15.47
C ILE A 60 -2.73 13.28 -14.13
N TYR A 61 -2.01 12.43 -13.41
CA TYR A 61 -2.39 11.95 -12.09
C TYR A 61 -2.65 13.10 -11.11
N ARG A 62 -1.72 14.07 -11.03
CA ARG A 62 -1.83 15.23 -10.14
C ARG A 62 -3.05 16.09 -10.47
N ARG A 63 -3.35 16.29 -11.76
CA ARG A 63 -4.52 17.05 -12.22
C ARG A 63 -5.80 16.37 -11.81
N ALA A 64 -5.95 15.09 -12.12
CA ALA A 64 -7.10 14.28 -11.76
C ALA A 64 -7.33 14.28 -10.24
N PHE A 65 -6.27 14.11 -9.45
CA PHE A 65 -6.31 14.18 -8.00
C PHE A 65 -6.82 15.53 -7.47
N GLN A 66 -6.33 16.65 -8.01
CA GLN A 66 -6.75 17.99 -7.59
C GLN A 66 -8.25 18.24 -7.84
N LEU A 67 -8.79 17.70 -8.93
CA LEU A 67 -10.20 17.80 -9.25
C LEU A 67 -11.05 16.93 -8.32
N LEU A 68 -10.65 15.69 -8.09
CA LEU A 68 -11.30 14.80 -7.13
C LEU A 68 -11.33 15.39 -5.72
N LYS A 69 -10.21 15.95 -5.25
CA LYS A 69 -10.11 16.54 -3.92
C LYS A 69 -11.14 17.65 -3.68
N ARG A 70 -11.52 18.40 -4.73
CA ARG A 70 -12.52 19.46 -4.63
C ARG A 70 -13.95 18.94 -4.50
N SER A 71 -14.21 17.76 -5.00
CA SER A 71 -15.56 17.18 -5.05
C SER A 71 -15.79 16.03 -4.07
N ASN A 72 -14.75 15.23 -3.80
CA ASN A 72 -14.84 14.05 -2.94
C ASN A 72 -13.47 13.70 -2.36
N VAL A 73 -13.26 14.03 -1.09
CA VAL A 73 -12.01 13.79 -0.35
C VAL A 73 -11.71 12.29 -0.22
N VAL A 74 -12.73 11.46 -0.02
CA VAL A 74 -12.58 10.00 0.12
C VAL A 74 -12.09 9.40 -1.20
N ALA A 75 -12.75 9.73 -2.32
CA ALA A 75 -12.31 9.27 -3.64
C ALA A 75 -10.89 9.76 -3.98
N ALA A 76 -10.55 11.00 -3.64
CA ALA A 76 -9.20 11.53 -3.83
C ALA A 76 -8.17 10.74 -3.01
N SER A 77 -8.48 10.39 -1.78
CA SER A 77 -7.59 9.60 -0.92
C SER A 77 -7.42 8.18 -1.44
N GLN A 78 -8.49 7.53 -1.88
CA GLN A 78 -8.43 6.22 -2.55
C GLN A 78 -7.63 6.27 -3.86
N TYR A 79 -7.78 7.35 -4.63
CA TYR A 79 -6.99 7.57 -5.85
C TYR A 79 -5.50 7.69 -5.56
N LYS A 80 -5.14 8.34 -4.44
CA LYS A 80 -3.75 8.54 -3.99
C LYS A 80 -3.17 7.34 -3.23
N LEU A 81 -3.96 6.33 -2.89
CA LEU A 81 -3.60 5.28 -1.93
C LEU A 81 -2.27 4.58 -2.26
N LYS A 82 -2.03 4.24 -3.53
CA LYS A 82 -0.75 3.63 -3.94
C LYS A 82 0.44 4.53 -3.63
N SER A 83 0.33 5.81 -3.96
CA SER A 83 1.37 6.80 -3.67
C SER A 83 1.55 7.00 -2.16
N ALA A 84 0.46 6.96 -1.39
CA ALA A 84 0.51 7.07 0.06
C ALA A 84 1.26 5.87 0.69
N VAL A 85 0.96 4.64 0.26
CA VAL A 85 1.69 3.45 0.71
C VAL A 85 3.17 3.51 0.28
N MET A 86 3.48 4.00 -0.92
CA MET A 86 4.86 4.23 -1.35
C MET A 86 5.59 5.30 -0.54
N SER A 87 4.88 6.14 0.18
CA SER A 87 5.44 7.19 1.05
C SER A 87 5.64 6.73 2.51
N LEU A 88 5.46 5.45 2.82
CA LEU A 88 5.78 4.86 4.13
C LEU A 88 7.29 4.67 4.37
N GLY A 89 8.13 4.93 3.35
CA GLY A 89 9.59 4.87 3.43
C GLY A 89 10.25 6.18 3.92
N PRO A 90 11.59 6.23 3.93
CA PRO A 90 12.52 5.35 3.19
C PRO A 90 12.87 4.03 3.88
N SER A 91 12.71 3.91 5.21
CA SER A 91 12.92 2.64 5.91
C SER A 91 11.75 1.68 5.64
N GLY A 92 12.00 0.37 5.76
CA GLY A 92 10.94 -0.64 5.64
C GLY A 92 9.97 -0.67 6.82
N TYR A 93 10.43 -0.22 7.99
CA TYR A 93 9.74 -0.39 9.27
C TYR A 93 8.30 0.17 9.32
N PRO A 94 7.97 1.40 8.83
CA PRO A 94 6.58 1.84 8.80
C PRO A 94 5.69 0.97 7.90
N PHE A 95 6.24 0.37 6.86
CA PHE A 95 5.51 -0.58 6.01
C PHE A 95 5.24 -1.90 6.73
N GLU A 96 6.19 -2.41 7.51
CA GLU A 96 6.03 -3.60 8.36
C GLU A 96 4.93 -3.38 9.41
N GLN A 97 4.95 -2.23 10.09
CA GLN A 97 3.90 -1.83 11.04
C GLN A 97 2.53 -1.76 10.36
N TYR A 98 2.47 -1.21 9.15
CA TYR A 98 1.25 -1.12 8.36
C TYR A 98 0.71 -2.51 7.98
N VAL A 99 1.58 -3.40 7.51
CA VAL A 99 1.21 -4.80 7.19
C VAL A 99 0.71 -5.53 8.44
N GLY A 100 1.39 -5.36 9.58
CA GLY A 100 0.95 -5.92 10.86
C GLY A 100 -0.44 -5.43 11.26
N ALA A 101 -0.73 -4.13 11.07
CA ALA A 101 -2.06 -3.57 11.34
C ALA A 101 -3.13 -4.15 10.41
N LEU A 102 -2.85 -4.31 9.11
CA LEU A 102 -3.75 -4.94 8.14
C LEU A 102 -4.04 -6.40 8.51
N PHE A 103 -3.03 -7.14 8.93
CA PHE A 103 -3.22 -8.53 9.37
C PHE A 103 -4.05 -8.61 10.64
N ARG A 104 -3.82 -7.73 11.64
CA ARG A 104 -4.65 -7.67 12.85
C ARG A 104 -6.11 -7.39 12.52
N ALA A 105 -6.38 -6.41 11.65
CA ALA A 105 -7.74 -6.12 11.18
C ALA A 105 -8.38 -7.26 10.39
N SER A 106 -7.54 -8.15 9.81
CA SER A 106 -7.99 -9.38 9.13
C SER A 106 -8.08 -10.59 10.06
N GLY A 107 -8.05 -10.38 11.38
CA GLY A 107 -8.26 -11.43 12.39
C GLY A 107 -7.02 -12.23 12.78
N TRP A 108 -5.82 -11.75 12.47
CA TRP A 108 -4.56 -12.33 12.93
C TRP A 108 -4.10 -11.69 14.23
N THR A 109 -3.50 -12.47 15.13
CA THR A 109 -2.65 -11.93 16.20
C THR A 109 -1.25 -11.73 15.63
N CYS A 110 -0.65 -10.54 15.80
CA CYS A 110 0.63 -10.20 15.16
C CYS A 110 1.59 -9.50 16.10
N ASP A 111 2.87 -9.90 15.99
CA ASP A 111 4.04 -9.18 16.48
C ASP A 111 4.86 -8.69 15.28
N VAL A 112 5.45 -7.50 15.39
CA VAL A 112 6.20 -6.85 14.29
C VAL A 112 7.64 -6.64 14.70
N GLY A 113 8.58 -6.95 13.80
CA GLY A 113 10.01 -6.72 14.00
C GLY A 113 10.61 -7.58 15.11
N ILE A 114 10.25 -8.87 15.18
CA ILE A 114 10.74 -9.74 16.25
C ILE A 114 11.88 -10.65 15.77
N ILE A 115 12.80 -10.95 16.71
CA ILE A 115 13.88 -11.90 16.47
C ILE A 115 13.44 -13.26 17.01
N LEU A 116 13.43 -14.27 16.14
CA LEU A 116 13.12 -15.66 16.50
C LEU A 116 14.32 -16.58 16.26
N PRO A 117 14.55 -17.57 17.15
CA PRO A 117 15.54 -18.60 16.89
C PRO A 117 15.08 -19.50 15.74
N GLY A 118 15.97 -19.73 14.79
CA GLY A 118 15.84 -20.83 13.85
C GLY A 118 16.57 -22.06 14.36
N MET A 119 16.52 -23.15 13.59
CA MET A 119 17.25 -24.38 13.92
C MET A 119 18.76 -24.18 13.81
N CYS A 120 19.20 -23.37 12.85
CA CYS A 120 20.60 -23.11 12.56
C CYS A 120 21.05 -21.74 13.04
N VAL A 121 20.26 -20.69 12.79
CA VAL A 121 20.59 -19.30 13.13
C VAL A 121 19.33 -18.53 13.57
N THR A 122 19.53 -17.36 14.18
CA THR A 122 18.42 -16.46 14.51
C THR A 122 17.99 -15.66 13.28
N HIS A 123 16.71 -15.35 13.19
CA HIS A 123 16.13 -14.57 12.10
C HIS A 123 15.29 -13.43 12.64
N GLU A 124 15.42 -12.27 12.03
CA GLU A 124 14.43 -11.20 12.14
C GLU A 124 13.22 -11.56 11.28
N VAL A 125 12.03 -11.44 11.85
CA VAL A 125 10.74 -11.68 11.19
C VAL A 125 9.95 -10.38 11.21
N ASP A 126 9.71 -9.78 10.05
CA ASP A 126 9.09 -8.47 9.94
C ASP A 126 7.66 -8.49 10.50
N VAL A 127 6.87 -9.52 10.20
CA VAL A 127 5.56 -9.74 10.84
C VAL A 127 5.38 -11.22 11.13
N PHE A 128 5.34 -11.55 12.42
CA PHE A 128 4.97 -12.86 12.92
C PHE A 128 3.47 -12.86 13.23
N ALA A 129 2.72 -13.83 12.70
CA ALA A 129 1.27 -13.81 12.82
C ALA A 129 0.69 -15.20 13.10
N LYS A 130 -0.40 -15.24 13.91
CA LYS A 130 -1.12 -16.47 14.23
C LYS A 130 -2.63 -16.29 14.02
N ARG A 131 -3.27 -17.27 13.41
CA ARG A 131 -4.73 -17.32 13.26
C ARG A 131 -5.21 -18.76 13.07
N ASN A 132 -6.20 -19.20 13.85
CA ASN A 132 -6.85 -20.51 13.71
C ASN A 132 -5.86 -21.68 13.62
N GLY A 133 -4.81 -21.68 14.45
CA GLY A 133 -3.77 -22.71 14.44
C GLY A 133 -2.74 -22.58 13.31
N VAL A 134 -2.85 -21.61 12.42
CA VAL A 134 -1.83 -21.31 11.41
C VAL A 134 -0.81 -20.32 11.97
N VAL A 135 0.47 -20.65 11.84
CA VAL A 135 1.62 -19.78 12.17
C VAL A 135 2.21 -19.26 10.87
N ARG A 136 2.31 -17.93 10.74
CA ARG A 136 2.81 -17.24 9.54
C ARG A 136 4.07 -16.44 9.87
N PHE A 137 5.13 -16.67 9.10
CA PHE A 137 6.36 -15.89 9.10
C PHE A 137 6.38 -15.01 7.86
N THR A 138 6.35 -13.70 8.05
CA THR A 138 6.21 -12.74 6.94
C THR A 138 7.46 -11.90 6.79
N GLU A 139 7.91 -11.77 5.55
CA GLU A 139 8.92 -10.83 5.08
C GLU A 139 8.25 -9.70 4.31
N CYS A 140 8.56 -8.45 4.64
CA CYS A 140 8.04 -7.26 4.00
C CYS A 140 9.09 -6.64 3.07
N LYS A 141 8.78 -6.56 1.78
CA LYS A 141 9.68 -5.96 0.78
C LYS A 141 9.14 -4.63 0.29
N PHE A 142 9.46 -3.59 1.04
CA PHE A 142 9.12 -2.22 0.66
C PHE A 142 9.94 -1.75 -0.55
N ARG A 143 9.29 -1.09 -1.51
CA ARG A 143 9.89 -0.49 -2.68
C ARG A 143 9.47 0.97 -2.80
N ASN A 144 10.44 1.88 -2.78
CA ASN A 144 10.22 3.33 -2.90
C ASN A 144 10.33 3.84 -4.35
N MET A 145 10.80 3.01 -5.28
CA MET A 145 10.93 3.36 -6.69
C MET A 145 9.75 2.80 -7.49
N PRO A 146 8.99 3.67 -8.20
CA PRO A 146 7.92 3.22 -9.08
C PRO A 146 8.43 2.25 -10.16
N GLY A 147 7.68 1.17 -10.39
CA GLY A 147 8.01 0.17 -11.40
C GLY A 147 9.04 -0.88 -10.98
N SER A 148 9.67 -0.76 -9.79
CA SER A 148 10.52 -1.82 -9.27
C SER A 148 9.71 -3.08 -8.97
N LYS A 149 10.32 -4.24 -9.10
CA LYS A 149 9.72 -5.55 -8.82
C LYS A 149 10.56 -6.31 -7.80
N VAL A 150 9.93 -7.24 -7.11
CA VAL A 150 10.59 -8.22 -6.25
C VAL A 150 10.94 -9.43 -7.12
N ASP A 151 12.22 -9.72 -7.24
CA ASP A 151 12.72 -10.83 -8.05
C ASP A 151 12.73 -12.17 -7.28
N VAL A 152 13.01 -13.26 -8.01
CA VAL A 152 13.00 -14.64 -7.48
C VAL A 152 14.00 -14.88 -6.35
N LYS A 153 15.06 -14.08 -6.22
CA LYS A 153 16.05 -14.22 -5.14
C LYS A 153 15.37 -14.05 -3.77
N VAL A 154 14.35 -13.16 -3.69
CA VAL A 154 13.64 -12.91 -2.44
C VAL A 154 12.86 -14.17 -1.99
N PRO A 155 11.94 -14.75 -2.76
CA PRO A 155 11.25 -15.97 -2.32
C PRO A 155 12.21 -17.15 -2.10
N LEU A 156 13.33 -17.26 -2.82
CA LEU A 156 14.34 -18.29 -2.57
C LEU A 156 14.92 -18.20 -1.15
N TYR A 157 15.41 -17.04 -0.73
CA TYR A 157 16.01 -16.93 0.61
C TYR A 157 14.95 -16.93 1.72
N VAL A 158 13.74 -16.35 1.47
CA VAL A 158 12.65 -16.38 2.44
C VAL A 158 12.21 -17.82 2.68
N HIS A 159 12.08 -18.64 1.64
CA HIS A 159 11.77 -20.06 1.79
C HIS A 159 12.77 -20.79 2.69
N SER A 160 14.08 -20.58 2.47
CA SER A 160 15.13 -21.18 3.31
C SER A 160 15.03 -20.71 4.77
N ARG A 161 14.80 -19.41 4.99
CA ARG A 161 14.62 -18.81 6.32
C ARG A 161 13.39 -19.41 7.04
N VAL A 162 12.27 -19.49 6.34
CA VAL A 162 11.01 -20.01 6.90
C VAL A 162 11.17 -21.48 7.28
N ARG A 163 11.85 -22.30 6.48
CA ARG A 163 12.13 -23.70 6.82
C ARG A 163 12.96 -23.84 8.10
N ASP A 164 13.97 -22.99 8.29
CA ASP A 164 14.79 -22.97 9.49
C ASP A 164 13.97 -22.58 10.74
N LEU A 165 13.11 -21.56 10.60
CA LEU A 165 12.19 -21.13 11.64
C LEU A 165 11.16 -22.22 12.01
N ILE A 166 10.51 -22.85 11.03
CA ILE A 166 9.52 -23.92 11.25
C ILE A 166 10.15 -25.09 12.01
N ALA A 167 11.35 -25.50 11.60
CA ALA A 167 12.04 -26.63 12.23
C ALA A 167 12.34 -26.37 13.73
N ARG A 168 12.61 -25.13 14.11
CA ARG A 168 12.83 -24.75 15.51
C ARG A 168 11.53 -24.53 16.25
N TYR A 169 10.59 -23.78 15.65
CA TYR A 169 9.33 -23.42 16.28
C TYR A 169 8.54 -24.65 16.72
N GLY A 170 8.43 -25.67 15.87
CA GLY A 170 7.74 -26.90 16.20
C GLY A 170 8.37 -27.68 17.37
N LYS A 171 9.69 -27.56 17.58
CA LYS A 171 10.36 -28.15 18.74
C LYS A 171 10.11 -27.37 20.04
N ASP A 172 10.07 -26.04 19.95
CA ASP A 172 9.91 -25.19 21.14
C ASP A 172 8.47 -25.11 21.62
N HIS A 173 7.50 -25.44 20.74
CA HIS A 173 6.06 -25.38 21.01
C HIS A 173 5.34 -26.71 20.69
N PRO A 174 5.77 -27.84 21.32
CA PRO A 174 5.22 -29.16 21.00
C PRO A 174 3.73 -29.33 21.37
N ASP A 175 3.28 -28.55 22.35
CA ASP A 175 1.91 -28.58 22.84
C ASP A 175 0.97 -27.59 22.13
N GLU A 176 1.51 -26.74 21.26
CA GLU A 176 0.69 -25.80 20.49
C GLU A 176 -0.01 -26.54 19.34
N ALA A 177 -1.35 -26.46 19.29
CA ALA A 177 -2.13 -27.05 18.22
C ALA A 177 -1.95 -26.26 16.91
N VAL A 178 -0.79 -26.45 16.25
CA VAL A 178 -0.49 -25.83 14.95
C VAL A 178 -1.06 -26.71 13.84
N SER A 179 -2.02 -26.14 13.08
CA SER A 179 -2.62 -26.81 11.91
C SER A 179 -1.80 -26.60 10.64
N GLY A 180 -0.88 -25.62 10.62
CA GLY A 180 -0.01 -25.35 9.48
C GLY A 180 0.95 -24.18 9.70
N TYR A 181 2.01 -24.20 8.90
CA TYR A 181 2.99 -23.13 8.84
C TYR A 181 2.95 -22.45 7.46
N GLN A 182 3.13 -21.16 7.42
CA GLN A 182 3.09 -20.40 6.18
C GLN A 182 4.22 -19.37 6.12
N GLY A 183 5.06 -19.46 5.09
CA GLY A 183 5.93 -18.36 4.68
C GLY A 183 5.13 -17.33 3.87
N CYS A 184 5.31 -16.05 4.16
CA CYS A 184 4.61 -14.98 3.47
C CYS A 184 5.59 -13.89 3.02
N ILE A 185 5.36 -13.32 1.84
CA ILE A 185 6.11 -12.17 1.35
C ILE A 185 5.12 -11.10 0.95
N VAL A 186 5.25 -9.91 1.56
CA VAL A 186 4.37 -8.76 1.28
C VAL A 186 5.18 -7.65 0.62
N THR A 187 4.66 -7.07 -0.45
CA THR A 187 5.27 -5.92 -1.12
C THR A 187 4.25 -4.88 -1.57
N ASN A 188 4.60 -3.60 -1.48
CA ASN A 188 3.84 -2.50 -2.08
C ASN A 188 4.02 -2.38 -3.60
N SER A 189 4.80 -3.26 -4.20
CA SER A 189 5.19 -3.30 -5.62
C SER A 189 4.55 -4.49 -6.34
N LYS A 190 5.30 -5.16 -7.22
CA LYS A 190 4.93 -6.37 -7.94
C LYS A 190 6.02 -7.40 -7.79
N PHE A 191 5.69 -8.66 -8.02
CA PHE A 191 6.66 -9.74 -8.22
C PHE A 191 7.04 -9.85 -9.70
N THR A 192 8.18 -10.50 -9.98
CA THR A 192 8.48 -11.01 -11.31
C THR A 192 7.76 -12.35 -11.51
N GLU A 193 7.52 -12.76 -12.76
CA GLU A 193 6.88 -14.04 -13.06
C GLU A 193 7.62 -15.24 -12.43
N ASP A 194 8.95 -15.21 -12.39
CA ASP A 194 9.75 -16.25 -11.74
C ASP A 194 9.56 -16.25 -10.22
N ALA A 195 9.39 -15.07 -9.59
CA ALA A 195 9.10 -14.98 -8.17
C ALA A 195 7.71 -15.53 -7.83
N GLU A 196 6.70 -15.24 -8.66
CA GLU A 196 5.34 -15.77 -8.53
C GLU A 196 5.34 -17.30 -8.69
N ARG A 197 5.91 -17.81 -9.78
CA ARG A 197 6.00 -19.27 -10.04
C ARG A 197 6.72 -20.02 -8.93
N TYR A 198 7.86 -19.49 -8.45
CA TYR A 198 8.58 -20.14 -7.37
C TYR A 198 7.79 -20.13 -6.06
N GLY A 199 7.17 -18.99 -5.71
CA GLY A 199 6.36 -18.88 -4.51
C GLY A 199 5.16 -19.82 -4.51
N GLU A 200 4.47 -19.92 -5.62
CA GLU A 200 3.36 -20.88 -5.80
C GLU A 200 3.83 -22.34 -5.68
N CYS A 201 4.96 -22.68 -6.33
CA CYS A 201 5.53 -24.03 -6.28
C CYS A 201 5.88 -24.46 -4.84
N GLU A 202 6.44 -23.56 -4.05
CA GLU A 202 6.92 -23.83 -2.68
C GLU A 202 5.86 -23.47 -1.59
N GLY A 203 4.63 -23.13 -1.99
CA GLY A 203 3.53 -22.83 -1.08
C GLY A 203 3.74 -21.55 -0.25
N LEU A 204 4.54 -20.61 -0.73
CA LEU A 204 4.66 -19.30 -0.11
C LEU A 204 3.44 -18.44 -0.42
N HIS A 205 2.94 -17.73 0.58
CA HIS A 205 1.89 -16.74 0.37
C HIS A 205 2.50 -15.43 -0.13
N LEU A 206 2.24 -15.11 -1.39
CA LEU A 206 2.72 -13.88 -2.00
C LEU A 206 1.62 -12.83 -2.02
N LEU A 207 1.88 -11.64 -1.45
CA LEU A 207 0.97 -10.52 -1.41
C LEU A 207 1.65 -9.28 -2.00
N ALA A 208 1.23 -8.88 -3.20
CA ALA A 208 1.69 -7.64 -3.84
C ALA A 208 0.53 -6.65 -3.98
N TRP A 209 0.78 -5.48 -4.53
CA TRP A 209 -0.23 -4.42 -4.69
C TRP A 209 -1.54 -4.92 -5.31
N ASP A 210 -1.44 -5.68 -6.40
CA ASP A 210 -2.55 -6.20 -7.20
C ASP A 210 -2.48 -7.73 -7.37
N TYR A 211 -1.75 -8.43 -6.46
CA TYR A 211 -1.57 -9.88 -6.50
C TYR A 211 -1.72 -10.49 -5.08
N PRO A 212 -2.42 -11.62 -4.93
CA PRO A 212 -3.19 -12.35 -5.97
C PRO A 212 -4.35 -11.49 -6.49
N GLN A 213 -4.76 -11.71 -7.74
CA GLN A 213 -5.83 -10.94 -8.34
C GLN A 213 -7.12 -11.00 -7.50
N GLY A 214 -7.67 -9.83 -7.13
CA GLY A 214 -8.86 -9.71 -6.27
C GLY A 214 -8.59 -9.94 -4.77
N HIS A 215 -7.35 -10.27 -4.38
CA HIS A 215 -6.94 -10.52 -3.00
C HIS A 215 -5.56 -9.89 -2.69
N GLY A 216 -5.18 -8.86 -3.45
CA GLY A 216 -3.92 -8.16 -3.29
C GLY A 216 -3.92 -7.22 -2.08
N LEU A 217 -2.78 -6.56 -1.88
CA LEU A 217 -2.61 -5.60 -0.79
C LEU A 217 -3.64 -4.45 -0.87
N LEU A 218 -3.95 -3.98 -2.08
CA LEU A 218 -4.99 -2.96 -2.31
C LEU A 218 -6.37 -3.44 -1.83
N ASP A 219 -6.72 -4.69 -2.12
CA ASP A 219 -8.01 -5.26 -1.73
C ASP A 219 -8.09 -5.42 -0.21
N MET A 220 -6.98 -5.84 0.43
CA MET A 220 -6.87 -5.92 1.88
C MET A 220 -7.01 -4.53 2.54
N ILE A 221 -6.38 -3.49 2.00
CA ILE A 221 -6.52 -2.12 2.52
C ILE A 221 -7.97 -1.66 2.44
N ARG A 222 -8.65 -1.93 1.33
CA ARG A 222 -10.05 -1.55 1.14
C ARG A 222 -11.00 -2.30 2.07
N SER A 223 -10.81 -3.60 2.22
CA SER A 223 -11.66 -4.41 3.09
C SER A 223 -11.52 -4.09 4.57
N THR A 224 -10.34 -3.65 5.00
CA THR A 224 -10.07 -3.24 6.38
C THR A 224 -10.39 -1.77 6.66
N GLY A 225 -10.47 -0.93 5.64
CA GLY A 225 -10.63 0.52 5.78
C GLY A 225 -9.42 1.23 6.40
N LEU A 226 -8.29 0.54 6.61
CA LEU A 226 -7.12 1.10 7.27
C LEU A 226 -6.30 1.95 6.29
N LEU A 227 -6.39 3.26 6.42
CA LEU A 227 -5.65 4.22 5.60
C LEU A 227 -4.35 4.63 6.28
N PRO A 228 -3.20 4.65 5.55
CA PRO A 228 -1.96 5.13 6.10
C PRO A 228 -1.99 6.66 6.28
N VAL A 229 -1.36 7.19 7.33
CA VAL A 229 -1.29 8.62 7.63
C VAL A 229 -0.72 9.45 6.47
N THR A 230 0.07 8.83 5.62
CA THR A 230 0.65 9.44 4.41
C THR A 230 -0.39 9.80 3.34
N VAL A 231 -1.63 9.30 3.45
CA VAL A 231 -2.73 9.66 2.53
C VAL A 231 -3.22 11.09 2.75
N LEU A 232 -3.09 11.63 3.96
CA LEU A 232 -3.58 12.96 4.32
C LEU A 232 -3.00 14.04 3.41
N HIS A 233 -3.85 14.95 2.95
CA HIS A 233 -3.44 16.04 2.06
C HIS A 233 -3.14 17.33 2.80
N THR A 234 -3.66 17.45 4.02
CA THR A 234 -3.50 18.61 4.89
C THR A 234 -2.13 18.66 5.56
N LEU A 235 -1.41 17.52 5.59
CA LEU A 235 -0.07 17.42 6.13
C LEU A 235 1.01 17.47 5.04
N SER A 236 2.09 18.22 5.30
CA SER A 236 3.30 18.21 4.50
C SER A 236 4.08 16.89 4.63
N ASN A 237 4.98 16.59 3.69
CA ASN A 237 5.80 15.37 3.77
C ASN A 237 6.63 15.32 5.05
N LYS A 238 7.23 16.45 5.48
CA LYS A 238 8.01 16.53 6.72
C LYS A 238 7.17 16.18 7.96
N GLN A 239 5.91 16.62 8.01
CA GLN A 239 4.99 16.29 9.10
C GLN A 239 4.61 14.81 9.10
N LYS A 240 4.38 14.23 7.92
CA LYS A 240 4.14 12.78 7.77
C LYS A 240 5.34 11.96 8.22
N GLU A 241 6.54 12.32 7.80
CA GLU A 241 7.79 11.68 8.24
C GLU A 241 7.95 11.76 9.76
N SER A 242 7.62 12.92 10.37
CA SER A 242 7.63 13.08 11.83
C SER A 242 6.62 12.18 12.53
N LEU A 243 5.43 11.95 11.95
CA LEU A 243 4.46 10.99 12.50
C LEU A 243 4.96 9.56 12.37
N LEU A 244 5.49 9.18 11.22
CA LEU A 244 6.04 7.83 10.99
C LEU A 244 7.20 7.52 11.95
N SER A 245 8.06 8.50 12.26
CA SER A 245 9.14 8.35 13.25
C SER A 245 8.66 8.19 14.69
N LYS A 246 7.39 8.44 14.96
CA LYS A 246 6.70 8.24 16.24
C LYS A 246 5.75 7.03 16.21
N ASP A 247 5.94 6.12 15.26
CA ASP A 247 5.12 4.92 15.05
C ASP A 247 3.63 5.22 14.78
N VAL A 248 3.32 6.42 14.25
CA VAL A 248 1.97 6.79 13.82
C VAL A 248 1.83 6.48 12.34
N VAL A 249 1.37 5.28 12.03
CA VAL A 249 1.29 4.78 10.66
C VAL A 249 -0.11 4.93 10.07
N LEU A 250 -1.16 4.83 10.91
CA LEU A 250 -2.55 4.86 10.47
C LEU A 250 -3.22 6.22 10.74
N CYS A 251 -4.16 6.59 9.88
CA CYS A 251 -5.06 7.74 10.12
C CYS A 251 -5.84 7.57 11.43
N SER A 252 -6.30 6.37 11.74
CA SER A 252 -6.99 6.05 13.00
C SER A 252 -6.12 6.25 14.24
N ASP A 253 -4.79 6.04 14.14
CA ASP A 253 -3.88 6.29 15.25
C ASP A 253 -3.74 7.79 15.53
N LEU A 254 -3.64 8.60 14.48
CA LEU A 254 -3.59 10.04 14.61
C LEU A 254 -4.91 10.61 15.11
N HIS A 255 -6.05 10.07 14.67
CA HIS A 255 -7.38 10.48 15.13
C HIS A 255 -7.55 10.25 16.64
N ARG A 256 -7.00 9.16 17.18
CA ARG A 256 -7.03 8.85 18.63
C ARG A 256 -6.02 9.66 19.45
N ARG A 257 -5.02 10.27 18.81
CA ARG A 257 -3.94 11.04 19.45
C ARG A 257 -3.81 12.43 18.83
N PRO A 258 -4.87 13.28 18.89
CA PRO A 258 -4.88 14.60 18.25
C PRO A 258 -3.83 15.56 18.80
N GLU A 259 -3.33 15.32 20.02
CA GLU A 259 -2.23 16.08 20.64
C GLU A 259 -0.96 16.07 19.79
N LEU A 260 -0.73 15.03 18.99
CA LEU A 260 0.41 14.94 18.09
C LEU A 260 0.40 16.05 17.02
N LEU A 261 -0.77 16.57 16.67
CA LEU A 261 -0.87 17.70 15.72
C LEU A 261 -0.28 18.98 16.31
N MET A 262 -0.33 19.16 17.63
CA MET A 262 0.33 20.27 18.32
C MET A 262 1.85 20.12 18.30
N GLU A 263 2.33 18.89 18.51
CA GLU A 263 3.77 18.59 18.48
C GLU A 263 4.38 18.77 17.07
N LEU A 264 3.54 18.69 16.00
CA LEU A 264 3.94 19.01 14.63
C LEU A 264 4.04 20.52 14.36
N GLY A 265 3.76 21.38 15.36
CA GLY A 265 3.79 22.83 15.23
C GLY A 265 2.64 23.39 14.40
N LEU A 266 1.52 22.67 14.29
CA LEU A 266 0.36 23.13 13.53
C LEU A 266 -0.44 24.16 14.35
N GLU A 267 -0.80 25.28 13.72
CA GLU A 267 -1.76 26.23 14.24
C GLU A 267 -3.17 25.61 14.33
N GLU A 268 -4.02 26.15 15.17
CA GLU A 268 -5.38 25.64 15.44
C GLU A 268 -6.20 25.43 14.16
N THR A 269 -6.19 26.42 13.25
CA THR A 269 -6.91 26.34 11.96
C THR A 269 -6.42 25.19 11.10
N SER A 270 -5.13 24.87 11.13
CA SER A 270 -4.54 23.75 10.39
C SER A 270 -4.87 22.41 11.06
N ARG A 271 -4.85 22.36 12.40
CA ARG A 271 -5.28 21.16 13.15
C ARG A 271 -6.72 20.80 12.86
N ASN A 272 -7.62 21.79 12.87
CA ASN A 272 -9.04 21.57 12.56
C ASN A 272 -9.23 20.98 11.16
N LYS A 273 -8.50 21.47 10.13
CA LYS A 273 -8.55 20.91 8.79
C LYS A 273 -8.06 19.46 8.71
N VAL A 274 -7.04 19.12 9.51
CA VAL A 274 -6.57 17.72 9.58
C VAL A 274 -7.63 16.83 10.22
N MET A 275 -8.26 17.31 11.31
CA MET A 275 -9.32 16.55 11.99
C MET A 275 -10.55 16.37 11.09
N GLU A 276 -10.99 17.40 10.38
CA GLU A 276 -12.06 17.32 9.38
C GLU A 276 -11.73 16.28 8.28
N GLU A 277 -10.48 16.26 7.80
CA GLU A 277 -10.04 15.26 6.82
C GLU A 277 -10.08 13.84 7.41
N LEU A 278 -9.60 13.64 8.63
CA LEU A 278 -9.64 12.35 9.33
C LEU A 278 -11.07 11.85 9.56
N GLU A 279 -11.98 12.71 9.97
CA GLU A 279 -13.40 12.40 10.14
C GLU A 279 -14.06 11.99 8.82
N ALA A 280 -13.82 12.75 7.75
CA ALA A 280 -14.33 12.42 6.42
C ALA A 280 -13.83 11.05 5.92
N LEU A 281 -12.58 10.70 6.21
CA LEU A 281 -11.99 9.41 5.85
C LEU A 281 -12.49 8.24 6.71
N SER A 282 -12.96 8.51 7.91
CA SER A 282 -13.51 7.49 8.83
C SER A 282 -14.98 7.17 8.55
N ALA A 283 -15.70 8.07 7.88
CA ALA A 283 -17.11 7.94 7.57
C ALA A 283 -17.40 7.23 6.22
N GLY A 284 -16.39 7.02 5.38
CA GLY A 284 -16.50 6.40 4.05
C GLY A 284 -15.80 5.08 3.93
#